data_cd4bba6cbed0bf5aeadb357cb20a1b0c
#
_entry.id   cd4bba6cbed0bf5aeadb357cb20a1b0c
#
_cell.length_a   1.000
_cell.length_b   1.000
_cell.length_c   1.000
_cell.angle_alpha   90.00
_cell.angle_beta   90.00
_cell.angle_gamma   90.00
#
_symmetry.space_group_name_H-M   'P 1'
#
loop_
_entity.id
_entity.type
_entity.pdbx_description
1 polymer ?
#
loop_
_entity_poly.entity_id
_entity_poly.type
_entity_poly.pdbx_seq_one_letter_code
_entity_poly.pdbx_strand_id
1 'polypeptide(L)'
;ATVSAFWHQEMYAKQIQATMDEVKVNGAILCYPVISMKTYSHCLTRKQMTHDEPKLMELLSIEDQVTEHFPKTFIWHTTFDATVPVENTLFLVQSLTKYKVPYELHIFPNGVHGISLANFITKPVNYDACVVKETEIWMPLCKKFIKEEF
;
A
#
# COMPACT_ATOMS: atom_id res chain seq x y z
N ALA A 1 0.88 1.32 -4.54
CA ALA A 1 -0.21 2.30 -4.41
C ALA A 1 -0.18 3.33 -5.55
N THR A 2 0.98 3.97 -5.85
CA THR A 2 1.08 5.01 -6.90
C THR A 2 0.61 4.51 -8.27
N VAL A 3 1.10 3.36 -8.74
CA VAL A 3 0.64 2.76 -10.01
C VAL A 3 -0.88 2.52 -9.98
N SER A 4 -1.42 2.02 -8.86
CA SER A 4 -2.87 1.78 -8.70
C SER A 4 -3.70 3.06 -8.80
N ALA A 5 -3.16 4.21 -8.40
CA ALA A 5 -3.85 5.50 -8.47
C ALA A 5 -3.82 6.12 -9.87
N PHE A 6 -2.75 5.88 -10.65
CA PHE A 6 -2.50 6.64 -11.87
C PHE A 6 -2.58 5.82 -13.18
N TRP A 7 -2.70 4.49 -13.14
CA TRP A 7 -2.70 3.64 -14.34
C TRP A 7 -3.73 4.07 -15.41
N HIS A 8 -4.86 4.61 -14.98
CA HIS A 8 -5.97 5.02 -15.86
C HIS A 8 -5.72 6.35 -16.62
N GLN A 9 -4.61 7.04 -16.32
CA GLN A 9 -4.26 8.30 -16.96
C GLN A 9 -3.38 8.02 -18.20
N GLU A 10 -3.95 8.18 -19.39
CA GLU A 10 -3.33 7.88 -20.68
C GLU A 10 -1.94 8.52 -20.87
N MET A 11 -1.71 9.68 -20.25
CA MET A 11 -0.43 10.37 -20.34
C MET A 11 0.75 9.53 -19.83
N TYR A 12 0.55 8.72 -18.78
CA TYR A 12 1.62 7.86 -18.25
C TYR A 12 1.86 6.64 -19.13
N ALA A 13 0.81 6.04 -19.69
CA ALA A 13 0.95 4.96 -20.66
C ALA A 13 1.74 5.43 -21.90
N LYS A 14 1.44 6.60 -22.43
CA LYS A 14 2.16 7.20 -23.56
C LYS A 14 3.64 7.45 -23.27
N GLN A 15 3.99 7.89 -22.06
CA GLN A 15 5.40 8.12 -21.68
C GLN A 15 6.26 6.86 -21.75
N ILE A 16 5.68 5.70 -21.47
CA ILE A 16 6.37 4.40 -21.52
C ILE A 16 6.07 3.63 -22.81
N GLN A 17 5.43 4.27 -23.79
CA GLN A 17 5.05 3.68 -25.08
C GLN A 17 4.17 2.41 -24.95
N ALA A 18 3.28 2.39 -23.95
CA ALA A 18 2.35 1.32 -23.71
C ALA A 18 0.90 1.73 -24.01
N THR A 19 0.06 0.73 -24.27
CA THR A 19 -1.39 0.90 -24.37
C THR A 19 -2.04 0.93 -23.01
N MET A 20 -3.28 1.42 -22.90
CA MET A 20 -4.05 1.41 -21.65
C MET A 20 -4.32 -0.01 -21.15
N ASP A 21 -4.50 -0.98 -22.03
CA ASP A 21 -4.73 -2.38 -21.67
C ASP A 21 -3.47 -3.01 -21.06
N GLU A 22 -2.28 -2.66 -21.54
CA GLU A 22 -1.01 -3.16 -21.01
C GLU A 22 -0.67 -2.61 -19.63
N VAL A 23 -1.10 -1.38 -19.32
CA VAL A 23 -0.85 -0.76 -17.99
C VAL A 23 -1.98 -1.00 -16.99
N LYS A 24 -3.07 -1.61 -17.40
CA LYS A 24 -4.24 -1.83 -16.56
C LYS A 24 -3.90 -2.65 -15.33
N VAL A 25 -4.22 -2.11 -14.16
CA VAL A 25 -4.05 -2.79 -12.88
C VAL A 25 -5.33 -3.51 -12.51
N ASN A 26 -5.31 -4.85 -12.46
CA ASN A 26 -6.48 -5.65 -12.12
C ASN A 26 -6.75 -5.70 -10.61
N GLY A 27 -5.70 -5.68 -9.79
CA GLY A 27 -5.79 -5.69 -8.34
C GLY A 27 -4.51 -5.19 -7.68
N ALA A 28 -4.58 -4.84 -6.41
CA ALA A 28 -3.42 -4.42 -5.64
C ALA A 28 -3.28 -5.20 -4.34
N ILE A 29 -2.04 -5.52 -3.97
CA ILE A 29 -1.70 -6.07 -2.66
C ILE A 29 -0.75 -5.08 -2.01
N LEU A 30 -1.19 -4.46 -0.93
CA LEU A 30 -0.45 -3.41 -0.23
C LEU A 30 -0.12 -3.87 1.19
N CYS A 31 1.17 -4.04 1.44
CA CYS A 31 1.71 -4.45 2.73
C CYS A 31 2.29 -3.21 3.42
N TYR A 32 1.76 -2.83 4.57
CA TYR A 32 2.23 -1.67 5.35
C TYR A 32 2.64 -0.48 4.47
N PRO A 33 1.74 0.01 3.59
CA PRO A 33 2.11 0.97 2.56
C PRO A 33 2.37 2.37 3.10
N VAL A 34 3.34 3.08 2.50
CA VAL A 34 3.43 4.54 2.60
C VAL A 34 2.40 5.13 1.65
N ILE A 35 1.50 5.95 2.16
CA ILE A 35 0.38 6.54 1.42
C ILE A 35 0.47 8.06 1.41
N SER A 36 0.56 8.68 2.59
CA SER A 36 0.62 10.15 2.70
C SER A 36 2.05 10.69 2.63
N MET A 37 2.22 11.74 1.87
CA MET A 37 3.44 12.55 1.90
C MET A 37 3.26 13.82 2.76
N LYS A 38 2.09 13.99 3.38
CA LYS A 38 1.73 15.15 4.23
C LYS A 38 1.83 14.80 5.70
N THR A 39 0.77 14.23 6.25
CA THR A 39 0.68 13.85 7.67
C THR A 39 1.02 12.38 7.87
N TYR A 40 1.64 12.05 9.00
CA TYR A 40 2.11 10.68 9.30
C TYR A 40 3.03 10.09 8.22
N SER A 41 3.67 10.96 7.42
CA SER A 41 4.54 10.52 6.34
C SER A 41 5.82 9.87 6.86
N HIS A 42 6.29 8.83 6.19
CA HIS A 42 7.65 8.33 6.41
C HIS A 42 8.66 9.36 5.90
N CYS A 43 9.40 10.00 6.80
CA CYS A 43 10.24 11.16 6.52
C CYS A 43 11.26 10.93 5.38
N LEU A 44 11.92 9.78 5.37
CA LEU A 44 12.91 9.48 4.31
C LEU A 44 12.25 9.31 2.95
N THR A 45 11.14 8.57 2.88
CA THR A 45 10.39 8.40 1.61
C THR A 45 9.91 9.75 1.10
N ARG A 46 9.32 10.58 1.96
CA ARG A 46 8.87 11.92 1.58
C ARG A 46 10.01 12.74 0.99
N LYS A 47 11.13 12.85 1.68
CA LYS A 47 12.28 13.61 1.20
C LYS A 47 12.85 13.09 -0.12
N GLN A 48 12.97 11.77 -0.26
CA GLN A 48 13.50 11.15 -1.48
C GLN A 48 12.57 11.29 -2.68
N MET A 49 11.25 11.17 -2.46
CA MET A 49 10.27 11.17 -3.54
C MET A 49 9.79 12.57 -3.92
N THR A 50 9.78 13.50 -2.97
CA THR A 50 9.18 14.82 -3.19
C THR A 50 10.16 15.98 -3.04
N HIS A 51 11.36 15.73 -2.52
CA HIS A 51 12.32 16.79 -2.13
C HIS A 51 11.69 17.87 -1.22
N ASP A 52 10.65 17.50 -0.46
CA ASP A 52 9.78 18.38 0.32
C ASP A 52 9.10 19.49 -0.53
N GLU A 53 8.96 19.28 -1.85
CA GLU A 53 8.24 20.19 -2.74
C GLU A 53 6.71 20.00 -2.54
N PRO A 54 5.96 21.06 -2.17
CA PRO A 54 4.53 20.94 -1.85
C PRO A 54 3.67 20.31 -2.96
N LYS A 55 3.93 20.64 -4.23
CA LYS A 55 3.19 20.08 -5.36
C LYS A 55 3.41 18.57 -5.51
N LEU A 56 4.65 18.10 -5.31
CA LEU A 56 4.96 16.67 -5.35
C LEU A 56 4.41 15.95 -4.12
N MET A 57 4.43 16.59 -2.95
CA MET A 57 3.78 16.05 -1.75
C MET A 57 2.29 15.86 -1.95
N GLU A 58 1.61 16.82 -2.57
CA GLU A 58 0.19 16.72 -2.89
C GLU A 58 -0.09 15.63 -3.94
N LEU A 59 0.68 15.60 -5.02
CA LEU A 59 0.55 14.62 -6.10
C LEU A 59 0.79 13.17 -5.60
N LEU A 60 1.78 12.96 -4.73
CA LEU A 60 2.18 11.64 -4.25
C LEU A 60 1.52 11.24 -2.92
N SER A 61 0.61 12.06 -2.39
CA SER A 61 -0.31 11.70 -1.31
C SER A 61 -1.46 10.90 -1.90
N ILE A 62 -1.31 9.57 -1.89
CA ILE A 62 -2.18 8.65 -2.63
C ILE A 62 -3.62 8.65 -2.12
N GLU A 63 -3.82 8.95 -0.85
CA GLU A 63 -5.16 9.14 -0.27
C GLU A 63 -6.00 10.16 -1.02
N ASP A 64 -5.38 11.18 -1.63
CA ASP A 64 -6.07 12.22 -2.41
C ASP A 64 -6.22 11.85 -3.90
N GLN A 65 -5.53 10.82 -4.37
CA GLN A 65 -5.50 10.39 -5.76
C GLN A 65 -6.41 9.19 -6.05
N VAL A 66 -7.11 8.69 -5.04
CA VAL A 66 -8.07 7.59 -5.21
C VAL A 66 -9.27 8.07 -6.01
N THR A 67 -9.62 7.29 -7.02
CA THR A 67 -10.83 7.45 -7.84
C THR A 67 -11.53 6.10 -7.96
N GLU A 68 -12.68 6.03 -8.64
CA GLU A 68 -13.38 4.79 -8.98
C GLU A 68 -12.55 3.83 -9.85
N HIS A 69 -11.47 4.31 -10.45
CA HIS A 69 -10.54 3.49 -11.24
C HIS A 69 -9.47 2.77 -10.39
N PHE A 70 -9.39 3.09 -9.10
CA PHE A 70 -8.47 2.37 -8.22
C PHE A 70 -8.87 0.88 -8.16
N PRO A 71 -7.91 -0.06 -8.31
CA PRO A 71 -8.25 -1.49 -8.39
C PRO A 71 -8.73 -2.04 -7.04
N LYS A 72 -9.43 -3.18 -7.07
CA LYS A 72 -9.71 -3.97 -5.86
C LYS A 72 -8.42 -4.21 -5.10
N THR A 73 -8.43 -4.03 -3.79
CA THR A 73 -7.19 -3.96 -3.02
C THR A 73 -7.24 -4.82 -1.76
N PHE A 74 -6.25 -5.70 -1.61
CA PHE A 74 -5.93 -6.32 -0.33
C PHE A 74 -4.91 -5.47 0.40
N ILE A 75 -5.18 -5.13 1.66
CA ILE A 75 -4.33 -4.24 2.46
C ILE A 75 -4.10 -4.87 3.84
N TRP A 76 -2.85 -4.82 4.30
CA TRP A 76 -2.59 -5.13 5.70
C TRP A 76 -1.52 -4.24 6.30
N HIS A 77 -1.59 -4.06 7.63
CA HIS A 77 -0.67 -3.24 8.41
C HIS A 77 -0.58 -3.76 9.84
N THR A 78 0.36 -3.22 10.63
CA THR A 78 0.42 -3.45 12.07
C THR A 78 0.29 -2.14 12.83
N THR A 79 -0.38 -2.16 14.00
CA THR A 79 -0.60 -0.95 14.79
C THR A 79 0.67 -0.40 15.43
N PHE A 80 1.68 -1.25 15.63
CA PHE A 80 2.97 -0.87 16.25
C PHE A 80 4.09 -0.63 15.21
N ASP A 81 3.75 -0.42 13.94
CA ASP A 81 4.74 0.00 12.95
C ASP A 81 5.24 1.42 13.27
N ALA A 82 6.44 1.50 13.83
CA ALA A 82 7.06 2.76 14.21
C ALA A 82 7.75 3.49 13.04
N THR A 83 7.87 2.84 11.88
CA THR A 83 8.53 3.40 10.69
C THR A 83 7.51 4.06 9.76
N VAL A 84 6.43 3.34 9.45
CA VAL A 84 5.30 3.84 8.66
C VAL A 84 4.05 3.72 9.52
N PRO A 85 3.55 4.83 10.08
CA PRO A 85 2.37 4.80 10.95
C PRO A 85 1.15 4.21 10.25
N VAL A 86 0.35 3.41 10.98
CA VAL A 86 -0.84 2.72 10.47
C VAL A 86 -1.87 3.68 9.88
N GLU A 87 -1.82 4.95 10.26
CA GLU A 87 -2.65 6.03 9.73
C GLU A 87 -2.55 6.13 8.20
N ASN A 88 -1.40 5.80 7.60
CA ASN A 88 -1.27 5.72 6.14
C ASN A 88 -2.31 4.77 5.53
N THR A 89 -2.44 3.57 6.09
CA THR A 89 -3.46 2.60 5.66
C THR A 89 -4.88 3.12 5.91
N LEU A 90 -5.14 3.74 7.05
CA LEU A 90 -6.45 4.28 7.39
C LEU A 90 -6.88 5.40 6.44
N PHE A 91 -5.97 6.29 6.03
CA PHE A 91 -6.24 7.33 5.03
C PHE A 91 -6.61 6.72 3.67
N LEU A 92 -5.86 5.73 3.21
CA LEU A 92 -6.18 5.03 1.96
C LEU A 92 -7.56 4.38 2.03
N VAL A 93 -7.85 3.64 3.09
CA VAL A 93 -9.13 2.94 3.27
C VAL A 93 -10.31 3.91 3.31
N GLN A 94 -10.15 5.07 3.97
CA GLN A 94 -11.15 6.13 3.97
C GLN A 94 -11.47 6.59 2.55
N SER A 95 -10.45 6.79 1.72
CA SER A 95 -10.62 7.20 0.33
C SER A 95 -11.22 6.10 -0.54
N LEU A 96 -10.77 4.83 -0.38
CA LEU A 96 -11.38 3.69 -1.08
C LEU A 96 -12.87 3.56 -0.74
N THR A 97 -13.24 3.72 0.53
CA THR A 97 -14.65 3.71 0.98
C THR A 97 -15.45 4.82 0.33
N LYS A 98 -14.91 6.05 0.28
CA LYS A 98 -15.55 7.21 -0.35
C LYS A 98 -15.87 6.95 -1.82
N TYR A 99 -14.96 6.34 -2.56
CA TYR A 99 -15.12 6.05 -3.99
C TYR A 99 -15.74 4.67 -4.27
N LYS A 100 -16.17 3.95 -3.20
CA LYS A 100 -16.80 2.62 -3.30
C LYS A 100 -15.92 1.58 -4.00
N VAL A 101 -14.61 1.72 -3.88
CA VAL A 101 -13.65 0.75 -4.39
C VAL A 101 -13.63 -0.45 -3.42
N PRO A 102 -13.80 -1.70 -3.90
CA PRO A 102 -13.73 -2.88 -3.05
C PRO A 102 -12.33 -3.08 -2.45
N TYR A 103 -12.28 -3.40 -1.16
CA TYR A 103 -11.03 -3.73 -0.48
C TYR A 103 -11.23 -4.76 0.63
N GLU A 104 -10.16 -5.49 0.95
CA GLU A 104 -10.06 -6.32 2.15
C GLU A 104 -8.94 -5.74 3.04
N LEU A 105 -9.26 -5.44 4.31
CA LEU A 105 -8.34 -4.80 5.26
C LEU A 105 -8.07 -5.70 6.44
N HIS A 106 -6.77 -5.87 6.77
CA HIS A 106 -6.31 -6.52 7.99
C HIS A 106 -5.34 -5.63 8.76
N ILE A 107 -5.66 -5.33 10.01
CA ILE A 107 -4.75 -4.62 10.92
C ILE A 107 -4.42 -5.55 12.08
N PHE A 108 -3.13 -5.89 12.18
CA PHE A 108 -2.62 -6.76 13.23
C PHE A 108 -2.06 -5.93 14.40
N PRO A 109 -2.16 -6.42 15.63
CA PRO A 109 -1.68 -5.67 16.80
C PRO A 109 -0.16 -5.53 16.82
N ASN A 110 0.58 -6.55 16.38
CA ASN A 110 2.03 -6.63 16.54
C ASN A 110 2.75 -6.79 15.20
N GLY A 111 3.95 -6.23 15.12
CA GLY A 111 4.88 -6.34 14.00
C GLY A 111 5.60 -5.03 13.72
N VAL A 112 6.89 -5.13 13.44
CA VAL A 112 7.70 -4.00 12.97
C VAL A 112 7.49 -3.79 11.46
N HIS A 113 7.93 -2.65 10.94
CA HIS A 113 7.89 -2.41 9.49
C HIS A 113 8.73 -3.43 8.71
N GLY A 114 8.25 -3.84 7.54
CA GLY A 114 9.04 -4.69 6.64
C GLY A 114 9.14 -6.16 7.04
N ILE A 115 8.22 -6.67 7.86
CA ILE A 115 8.28 -8.07 8.36
C ILE A 115 8.00 -9.14 7.30
N SER A 116 7.66 -8.75 6.09
CA SER A 116 7.42 -9.67 4.95
C SER A 116 6.41 -10.78 5.31
N LEU A 117 6.80 -12.06 5.32
CA LEU A 117 5.90 -13.17 5.69
C LEU A 117 5.66 -13.29 7.20
N ALA A 118 6.26 -12.45 8.03
CA ALA A 118 6.18 -12.47 9.48
C ALA A 118 6.61 -13.80 10.13
N ASN A 119 7.48 -14.57 9.47
CA ASN A 119 7.94 -15.89 9.91
C ASN A 119 9.44 -16.10 9.72
N PHE A 120 9.92 -17.29 10.08
CA PHE A 120 11.34 -17.65 10.00
C PHE A 120 11.92 -17.66 8.58
N ILE A 121 11.10 -17.82 7.53
CA ILE A 121 11.57 -17.90 6.14
C ILE A 121 12.14 -16.55 5.68
N THR A 122 11.50 -15.45 6.09
CA THR A 122 11.87 -14.09 5.66
C THR A 122 12.55 -13.26 6.75
N LYS A 123 12.80 -13.88 7.90
CA LYS A 123 13.45 -13.21 9.02
C LYS A 123 14.90 -12.85 8.69
N PRO A 124 15.33 -11.59 8.87
CA PRO A 124 16.74 -11.24 8.79
C PRO A 124 17.55 -11.96 9.87
N VAL A 125 18.83 -12.20 9.60
CA VAL A 125 19.74 -12.81 10.58
C VAL A 125 19.75 -11.98 11.89
N ASN A 126 19.58 -12.64 13.02
CA ASN A 126 19.57 -12.02 14.36
C ASN A 126 18.49 -10.94 14.60
N TYR A 127 17.34 -10.99 13.88
CA TYR A 127 16.25 -10.05 14.08
C TYR A 127 14.90 -10.75 14.26
N ASP A 128 14.67 -11.29 15.47
CA ASP A 128 13.48 -12.09 15.80
C ASP A 128 12.18 -11.26 15.86
N ALA A 129 12.26 -9.93 15.97
CA ALA A 129 11.10 -9.04 15.93
C ALA A 129 10.26 -9.14 14.65
N CYS A 130 10.82 -9.71 13.57
CA CYS A 130 10.12 -10.00 12.33
C CYS A 130 9.33 -11.31 12.33
N VAL A 131 9.37 -12.10 13.42
CA VAL A 131 8.60 -13.35 13.56
C VAL A 131 7.40 -13.07 14.43
N VAL A 132 6.24 -12.89 13.83
CA VAL A 132 5.00 -12.50 14.53
C VAL A 132 3.87 -13.42 14.07
N LYS A 133 3.60 -14.45 14.88
CA LYS A 133 2.67 -15.53 14.54
C LYS A 133 1.26 -15.04 14.21
N GLU A 134 0.78 -14.03 14.91
CA GLU A 134 -0.53 -13.43 14.68
C GLU A 134 -0.63 -12.73 13.34
N THR A 135 0.50 -12.22 12.84
CA THR A 135 0.56 -11.50 11.56
C THR A 135 0.85 -12.44 10.40
N GLU A 136 1.48 -13.61 10.63
CA GLU A 136 1.81 -14.61 9.59
C GLU A 136 0.59 -15.02 8.76
N ILE A 137 -0.62 -14.96 9.34
CA ILE A 137 -1.88 -15.34 8.67
C ILE A 137 -2.25 -14.42 7.49
N TRP A 138 -1.59 -13.27 7.32
CA TRP A 138 -1.90 -12.37 6.21
C TRP A 138 -1.74 -13.02 4.83
N MET A 139 -0.76 -13.92 4.67
CA MET A 139 -0.50 -14.57 3.39
C MET A 139 -1.60 -15.56 2.98
N PRO A 140 -2.11 -16.47 3.83
CA PRO A 140 -3.31 -17.25 3.55
C PRO A 140 -4.53 -16.40 3.21
N LEU A 141 -4.75 -15.28 3.92
CA LEU A 141 -5.86 -14.35 3.64
C LEU A 141 -5.70 -13.71 2.25
N CYS A 142 -4.51 -13.22 1.93
CA CYS A 142 -4.21 -12.66 0.61
C CYS A 142 -4.41 -13.68 -0.53
N LYS A 143 -3.99 -14.94 -0.33
CA LYS A 143 -4.23 -16.01 -1.30
C LYS A 143 -5.72 -16.29 -1.50
N LYS A 144 -6.52 -16.22 -0.43
CA LYS A 144 -7.97 -16.33 -0.52
C LYS A 144 -8.55 -15.17 -1.32
N PHE A 145 -8.19 -13.93 -0.99
CA PHE A 145 -8.61 -12.73 -1.73
C PHE A 145 -8.34 -12.87 -3.24
N ILE A 146 -7.13 -13.27 -3.63
CA ILE A 146 -6.78 -13.43 -5.05
C ILE A 146 -7.69 -14.47 -5.73
N LYS A 147 -8.01 -15.59 -5.06
CA LYS A 147 -8.85 -16.66 -5.64
C LYS A 147 -10.32 -16.27 -5.76
N GLU A 148 -10.82 -15.40 -4.89
CA GLU A 148 -12.23 -15.01 -4.85
C GLU A 148 -12.52 -13.80 -5.73
N GLU A 149 -11.53 -12.95 -5.98
CA GLU A 149 -11.71 -11.67 -6.67
C GLU A 149 -11.22 -11.67 -8.13
N PHE A 150 -10.39 -12.66 -8.50
CA PHE A 150 -9.78 -12.78 -9.84
C PHE A 150 -9.82 -14.22 -10.38
#